data_3c18e287851f8e8481eef6a32ba93849
#
_entry.id   3c18e287851f8e8481eef6a32ba93849
#
_cell.length_a   1.000
_cell.length_b   1.000
_cell.length_c   1.000
_cell.angle_alpha   90.00
_cell.angle_beta   90.00
_cell.angle_gamma   90.00
#
_symmetry.space_group_name_H-M   'P 1'
#
loop_
_entity.id
_entity.type
_entity.pdbx_description
1 polymer ?
#
loop_
_entity_poly.entity_id
_entity_poly.type
_entity_poly.pdbx_seq_one_letter_code
_entity_poly.pdbx_strand_id
1 'polypeptide(L)'
;MEVDDVVSQMGCLQTHDREELVNQMLRLVGARINYNTAMFYLEMNQWNVQAAVCSYFDLETVNSSLPGMVFLKDVTIGEGESIPPNTTFVKTWRVQNPGPERWPPGCILRFSSGEQLAFVDRVIVEPLEPYTATGQSCAAHDESIICFMSLDIAVEMTSPCSPGIYESKWRMSTATGNFFGEQIWVIISVEVAGTMAITQQMSKLDELGMKY
;
A
#
# COMPACT_ATOMS: atom_id res chain seq x y z
N MET A 1 53.16 -26.75 -14.97
CA MET A 1 52.11 -25.94 -14.34
C MET A 1 51.02 -25.83 -15.38
N GLU A 2 49.95 -26.62 -15.22
CA GLU A 2 48.88 -26.74 -16.23
C GLU A 2 47.96 -25.52 -16.17
N VAL A 3 47.48 -25.11 -17.32
CA VAL A 3 46.60 -23.92 -17.48
C VAL A 3 45.32 -24.04 -16.61
N ASP A 4 44.86 -25.27 -16.36
CA ASP A 4 43.71 -25.56 -15.50
C ASP A 4 43.94 -25.19 -14.03
N ASP A 5 45.19 -25.29 -13.55
CA ASP A 5 45.53 -24.94 -12.16
C ASP A 5 45.50 -23.41 -11.95
N VAL A 6 45.94 -22.65 -12.98
CA VAL A 6 45.88 -21.18 -12.97
C VAL A 6 44.45 -20.67 -13.07
N VAL A 7 43.59 -21.28 -13.89
CA VAL A 7 42.19 -20.93 -14.01
C VAL A 7 41.43 -21.22 -12.73
N SER A 8 41.73 -22.35 -12.06
CA SER A 8 41.12 -22.70 -10.77
C SER A 8 41.55 -21.72 -9.65
N GLN A 9 42.81 -21.29 -9.65
CA GLN A 9 43.32 -20.29 -8.68
C GLN A 9 42.70 -18.89 -8.97
N MET A 10 42.55 -18.49 -10.24
CA MET A 10 41.87 -17.25 -10.61
C MET A 10 40.38 -17.25 -10.20
N GLY A 11 39.70 -18.39 -10.35
CA GLY A 11 38.31 -18.55 -9.89
C GLY A 11 38.18 -18.43 -8.36
N CYS A 12 39.15 -18.94 -7.61
CA CYS A 12 39.20 -18.85 -6.15
C CYS A 12 39.51 -17.42 -5.67
N LEU A 13 40.40 -16.70 -6.37
CA LEU A 13 40.69 -15.28 -6.09
C LEU A 13 39.48 -14.39 -6.37
N GLN A 14 38.72 -14.66 -7.45
CA GLN A 14 37.54 -13.88 -7.80
C GLN A 14 36.41 -14.05 -6.79
N THR A 15 36.24 -15.23 -6.17
CA THR A 15 35.28 -15.47 -5.11
C THR A 15 35.66 -14.80 -3.79
N HIS A 16 36.93 -14.78 -3.47
CA HIS A 16 37.45 -14.11 -2.26
C HIS A 16 37.32 -12.59 -2.37
N ASP A 17 37.57 -12.02 -3.55
CA ASP A 17 37.39 -10.61 -3.82
C ASP A 17 35.92 -10.18 -3.69
N ARG A 18 34.98 -11.00 -4.15
CA ARG A 18 33.55 -10.69 -4.07
C ARG A 18 33.01 -10.69 -2.64
N GLU A 19 33.40 -11.64 -1.84
CA GLU A 19 33.04 -11.72 -0.43
C GLU A 19 33.61 -10.53 0.37
N GLU A 20 34.84 -10.12 0.06
CA GLU A 20 35.43 -8.92 0.66
C GLU A 20 34.66 -7.64 0.27
N LEU A 21 34.23 -7.51 -1.00
CA LEU A 21 33.41 -6.38 -1.47
C LEU A 21 32.04 -6.33 -0.78
N VAL A 22 31.39 -7.49 -0.56
CA VAL A 22 30.17 -7.57 0.22
C VAL A 22 30.41 -7.12 1.66
N ASN A 23 31.46 -7.61 2.30
CA ASN A 23 31.81 -7.22 3.66
C ASN A 23 32.16 -5.73 3.76
N GLN A 24 32.77 -5.16 2.73
CA GLN A 24 33.06 -3.73 2.65
C GLN A 24 31.78 -2.92 2.55
N MET A 25 30.82 -3.33 1.71
CA MET A 25 29.54 -2.69 1.61
C MET A 25 28.74 -2.76 2.93
N LEU A 26 28.73 -3.92 3.59
CA LEU A 26 28.10 -4.10 4.91
C LEU A 26 28.70 -3.17 5.97
N ARG A 27 30.02 -2.98 5.96
CA ARG A 27 30.70 -2.04 6.86
C ARG A 27 30.33 -0.58 6.60
N LEU A 28 30.20 -0.20 5.32
CA LEU A 28 29.86 1.18 4.93
C LEU A 28 28.40 1.55 5.21
N VAL A 29 27.48 0.63 4.95
CA VAL A 29 26.03 0.87 5.13
C VAL A 29 25.58 0.55 6.57
N GLY A 30 26.28 -0.33 7.28
CA GLY A 30 25.99 -0.70 8.66
C GLY A 30 24.83 -1.72 8.78
N ALA A 31 24.17 -1.72 9.95
CA ALA A 31 23.14 -2.71 10.31
C ALA A 31 21.84 -2.62 9.49
N ARG A 32 21.74 -1.68 8.56
CA ARG A 32 20.55 -1.46 7.73
C ARG A 32 20.42 -2.43 6.55
N ILE A 33 21.47 -3.16 6.23
CA ILE A 33 21.54 -4.03 5.06
C ILE A 33 21.99 -5.43 5.46
N ASN A 34 21.40 -6.46 4.87
CA ASN A 34 21.85 -7.84 5.03
C ASN A 34 22.76 -8.28 3.85
N TYR A 35 23.42 -9.44 4.02
CA TYR A 35 24.34 -9.99 3.04
C TYR A 35 23.72 -10.13 1.63
N ASN A 36 22.50 -10.67 1.54
CA ASN A 36 21.85 -10.91 0.25
C ASN A 36 21.50 -9.60 -0.47
N THR A 37 21.09 -8.59 0.27
CA THR A 37 20.81 -7.26 -0.27
C THR A 37 22.10 -6.57 -0.72
N ALA A 38 23.18 -6.66 0.04
CA ALA A 38 24.48 -6.11 -0.37
C ALA A 38 24.98 -6.77 -1.66
N MET A 39 24.87 -8.09 -1.76
CA MET A 39 25.25 -8.84 -2.95
C MET A 39 24.42 -8.40 -4.17
N PHE A 40 23.11 -8.25 -4.02
CA PHE A 40 22.23 -7.79 -5.09
C PHE A 40 22.64 -6.41 -5.64
N TYR A 41 22.91 -5.42 -4.77
CA TYR A 41 23.34 -4.10 -5.21
C TYR A 41 24.73 -4.11 -5.85
N LEU A 42 25.66 -4.94 -5.36
CA LEU A 42 26.97 -5.11 -5.97
C LEU A 42 26.89 -5.75 -7.35
N GLU A 43 26.05 -6.76 -7.54
CA GLU A 43 25.81 -7.38 -8.85
C GLU A 43 25.23 -6.37 -9.84
N MET A 44 24.20 -5.60 -9.44
CA MET A 44 23.59 -4.54 -10.28
C MET A 44 24.60 -3.47 -10.70
N ASN A 45 25.59 -3.16 -9.85
CA ASN A 45 26.58 -2.13 -10.08
C ASN A 45 27.95 -2.69 -10.50
N GLN A 46 27.99 -3.90 -11.11
CA GLN A 46 29.20 -4.53 -11.66
C GLN A 46 30.32 -4.65 -10.62
N TRP A 47 29.94 -4.96 -9.36
CA TRP A 47 30.86 -5.10 -8.21
C TRP A 47 31.63 -3.82 -7.83
N ASN A 48 31.13 -2.66 -8.25
CA ASN A 48 31.64 -1.37 -7.80
C ASN A 48 30.95 -0.98 -6.48
N VAL A 49 31.69 -1.06 -5.37
CA VAL A 49 31.18 -0.80 -4.02
C VAL A 49 30.62 0.62 -3.89
N GLN A 50 31.31 1.63 -4.43
CA GLN A 50 30.86 3.02 -4.34
C GLN A 50 29.54 3.23 -5.08
N ALA A 51 29.41 2.72 -6.30
CA ALA A 51 28.17 2.80 -7.07
C ALA A 51 27.03 2.02 -6.40
N ALA A 52 27.32 0.84 -5.82
CA ALA A 52 26.34 0.03 -5.10
C ALA A 52 25.83 0.74 -3.83
N VAL A 53 26.71 1.38 -3.07
CA VAL A 53 26.35 2.17 -1.89
C VAL A 53 25.50 3.38 -2.28
N CYS A 54 25.86 4.12 -3.34
CA CYS A 54 25.06 5.23 -3.85
C CYS A 54 23.66 4.75 -4.29
N SER A 55 23.58 3.68 -5.09
CA SER A 55 22.31 3.10 -5.54
C SER A 55 21.43 2.62 -4.37
N TYR A 56 22.03 2.09 -3.31
CA TYR A 56 21.31 1.71 -2.10
C TYR A 56 20.70 2.94 -1.41
N PHE A 57 21.47 3.98 -1.16
CA PHE A 57 20.97 5.20 -0.52
C PHE A 57 20.00 5.99 -1.40
N ASP A 58 20.18 6.02 -2.70
CA ASP A 58 19.25 6.66 -3.64
C ASP A 58 17.87 5.99 -3.59
N LEU A 59 17.83 4.66 -3.56
CA LEU A 59 16.57 3.91 -3.41
C LEU A 59 15.96 4.02 -2.01
N GLU A 60 16.78 4.06 -0.95
CA GLU A 60 16.29 4.29 0.41
C GLU A 60 15.73 5.70 0.58
N THR A 61 16.36 6.73 0.01
CA THR A 61 15.84 8.11 0.07
C THR A 61 14.51 8.24 -0.67
N VAL A 62 14.36 7.58 -1.81
CA VAL A 62 13.08 7.51 -2.54
C VAL A 62 12.02 6.79 -1.71
N ASN A 63 12.35 5.67 -1.09
CA ASN A 63 11.42 4.91 -0.24
C ASN A 63 11.11 5.61 1.09
N SER A 64 12.06 6.31 1.70
CA SER A 64 11.85 7.06 2.94
C SER A 64 11.06 8.37 2.71
N SER A 65 10.99 8.84 1.47
CA SER A 65 10.18 10.01 1.10
C SER A 65 8.74 9.67 0.71
N LEU A 66 8.41 8.36 0.60
CA LEU A 66 7.04 7.96 0.30
C LEU A 66 6.14 8.13 1.53
N PRO A 67 4.93 8.68 1.36
CA PRO A 67 3.97 8.77 2.45
C PRO A 67 3.59 7.40 3.01
N GLY A 68 3.18 7.37 4.27
CA GLY A 68 2.53 6.19 4.86
C GLY A 68 1.01 6.27 4.72
N MET A 69 0.34 5.13 4.67
CA MET A 69 -1.11 5.01 4.85
C MET A 69 -1.41 3.72 5.58
N VAL A 70 -2.23 3.81 6.62
CA VAL A 70 -2.71 2.67 7.42
C VAL A 70 -4.22 2.60 7.29
N PHE A 71 -4.74 1.39 7.08
CA PHE A 71 -6.16 1.09 7.13
C PHE A 71 -6.63 1.03 8.58
N LEU A 72 -7.72 1.70 8.91
CA LEU A 72 -8.31 1.68 10.23
C LEU A 72 -9.52 0.73 10.32
N LYS A 73 -10.49 0.93 9.41
CA LYS A 73 -11.71 0.11 9.38
C LYS A 73 -12.52 0.30 8.09
N ASP A 74 -13.38 -0.66 7.83
CA ASP A 74 -14.49 -0.51 6.90
C ASP A 74 -15.58 0.36 7.54
N VAL A 75 -16.06 1.36 6.80
CA VAL A 75 -17.11 2.28 7.27
C VAL A 75 -18.49 1.80 6.80
N THR A 76 -18.53 1.22 5.60
CA THR A 76 -19.78 0.74 4.99
C THR A 76 -19.78 -0.78 4.87
N ILE A 77 -19.52 -1.32 3.69
CA ILE A 77 -19.57 -2.75 3.41
C ILE A 77 -18.45 -3.47 4.17
N GLY A 78 -18.81 -4.38 5.07
CA GLY A 78 -17.87 -5.27 5.76
C GLY A 78 -17.30 -6.34 4.82
N GLU A 79 -16.29 -7.07 5.33
CA GLU A 79 -15.67 -8.17 4.58
C GLU A 79 -16.63 -9.35 4.45
N GLY A 80 -16.84 -9.83 3.21
CA GLY A 80 -17.72 -10.96 2.91
C GLY A 80 -19.22 -10.64 2.97
N GLU A 81 -19.61 -9.37 3.00
CA GLU A 81 -21.02 -8.97 3.04
C GLU A 81 -21.78 -9.47 1.81
N SER A 82 -22.99 -9.99 2.03
CA SER A 82 -23.84 -10.52 0.97
C SER A 82 -24.59 -9.40 0.25
N ILE A 83 -24.39 -9.31 -1.07
CA ILE A 83 -25.00 -8.28 -1.95
C ILE A 83 -25.74 -8.98 -3.10
N PRO A 84 -26.95 -8.52 -3.47
CA PRO A 84 -27.63 -9.05 -4.65
C PRO A 84 -26.83 -8.80 -5.94
N PRO A 85 -27.03 -9.62 -7.00
CA PRO A 85 -26.42 -9.39 -8.31
C PRO A 85 -26.81 -8.03 -8.91
N ASN A 86 -25.92 -7.45 -9.71
CA ASN A 86 -26.13 -6.17 -10.43
C ASN A 86 -26.57 -5.01 -9.52
N THR A 87 -26.11 -5.01 -8.29
CA THR A 87 -26.48 -3.99 -7.28
C THR A 87 -25.34 -3.01 -7.10
N THR A 88 -25.66 -1.70 -7.21
CA THR A 88 -24.71 -0.62 -6.95
C THR A 88 -24.64 -0.38 -5.44
N PHE A 89 -23.41 -0.24 -4.92
CA PHE A 89 -23.12 0.04 -3.53
C PHE A 89 -21.92 0.98 -3.40
N VAL A 90 -21.77 1.62 -2.25
CA VAL A 90 -20.61 2.47 -1.95
C VAL A 90 -19.75 1.77 -0.91
N LYS A 91 -18.51 1.47 -1.28
CA LYS A 91 -17.48 1.01 -0.33
C LYS A 91 -16.72 2.20 0.20
N THR A 92 -16.66 2.30 1.52
CA THR A 92 -15.94 3.36 2.21
C THR A 92 -14.94 2.76 3.19
N TRP A 93 -13.68 3.15 3.04
CA TRP A 93 -12.59 2.79 3.96
C TRP A 93 -12.17 4.01 4.77
N ARG A 94 -11.94 3.82 6.06
CA ARG A 94 -11.27 4.81 6.90
C ARG A 94 -9.80 4.53 6.97
N VAL A 95 -9.01 5.54 6.62
CA VAL A 95 -7.55 5.47 6.55
C VAL A 95 -6.91 6.60 7.36
N GLN A 96 -5.64 6.43 7.71
CA GLN A 96 -4.87 7.38 8.49
C GLN A 96 -3.49 7.58 7.88
N ASN A 97 -2.93 8.78 8.07
CA ASN A 97 -1.54 9.08 7.74
C ASN A 97 -0.64 8.86 8.97
N PRO A 98 0.13 7.77 9.05
CA PRO A 98 1.02 7.49 10.16
C PRO A 98 2.39 8.19 10.03
N GLY A 99 2.64 8.84 8.87
CA GLY A 99 3.90 9.50 8.58
C GLY A 99 4.09 10.81 9.34
N PRO A 100 5.28 11.39 9.29
CA PRO A 100 5.59 12.67 9.94
C PRO A 100 5.11 13.88 9.13
N GLU A 101 4.78 13.69 7.85
CA GLU A 101 4.45 14.77 6.93
C GLU A 101 3.06 14.58 6.32
N ARG A 102 2.42 15.69 5.95
CA ARG A 102 1.17 15.70 5.20
C ARG A 102 1.33 14.95 3.86
N TRP A 103 0.31 14.23 3.45
CA TRP A 103 0.30 13.65 2.11
C TRP A 103 0.47 14.73 1.03
N PRO A 104 1.32 14.49 0.01
CA PRO A 104 1.49 15.44 -1.07
C PRO A 104 0.18 15.59 -1.87
N PRO A 105 -0.03 16.73 -2.52
CA PRO A 105 -1.18 16.93 -3.39
C PRO A 105 -1.15 15.96 -4.57
N GLY A 106 -2.33 15.55 -5.03
CA GLY A 106 -2.47 14.64 -6.17
C GLY A 106 -2.29 13.17 -5.82
N CYS A 107 -2.41 12.79 -4.55
CA CYS A 107 -2.54 11.38 -4.17
C CYS A 107 -3.83 10.80 -4.73
N ILE A 108 -3.77 9.56 -5.16
CA ILE A 108 -4.91 8.83 -5.72
C ILE A 108 -4.99 7.42 -5.13
N LEU A 109 -6.21 6.96 -4.85
CA LEU A 109 -6.48 5.57 -4.60
C LEU A 109 -6.69 4.88 -5.95
N ARG A 110 -5.93 3.84 -6.27
CA ARG A 110 -5.98 3.12 -7.55
C ARG A 110 -6.38 1.67 -7.37
N PHE A 111 -7.17 1.18 -8.31
CA PHE A 111 -7.38 -0.26 -8.47
C PHE A 111 -6.03 -0.94 -8.75
N SER A 112 -5.76 -2.01 -8.03
CA SER A 112 -4.49 -2.75 -8.09
C SER A 112 -4.65 -4.12 -8.73
N SER A 113 -5.63 -4.90 -8.26
CA SER A 113 -5.85 -6.26 -8.76
C SER A 113 -7.19 -6.83 -8.25
N GLY A 114 -7.56 -8.00 -8.75
CA GLY A 114 -8.82 -8.68 -8.44
C GLY A 114 -9.92 -8.33 -9.44
N GLU A 115 -11.18 -8.41 -9.02
CA GLU A 115 -12.33 -8.03 -9.84
C GLU A 115 -12.50 -6.51 -9.84
N GLN A 116 -12.65 -5.92 -11.01
CA GLN A 116 -12.92 -4.49 -11.13
C GLN A 116 -14.40 -4.21 -10.90
N LEU A 117 -14.79 -4.06 -9.63
CA LEU A 117 -16.17 -3.78 -9.23
C LEU A 117 -16.59 -2.33 -9.49
N ALA A 118 -15.63 -1.39 -9.55
CA ALA A 118 -15.87 0.01 -9.79
C ALA A 118 -15.77 0.38 -11.27
N PHE A 119 -16.57 1.34 -11.72
CA PHE A 119 -16.46 1.91 -13.07
C PHE A 119 -15.18 2.74 -13.27
N VAL A 120 -14.62 3.25 -12.18
CA VAL A 120 -13.39 4.03 -12.17
C VAL A 120 -12.22 3.18 -11.68
N ASP A 121 -11.03 3.40 -12.26
CA ASP A 121 -9.80 2.73 -11.84
C ASP A 121 -9.01 3.56 -10.80
N ARG A 122 -9.49 4.79 -10.52
CA ARG A 122 -8.82 5.73 -9.61
C ARG A 122 -9.79 6.72 -8.98
N VAL A 123 -9.49 7.13 -7.76
CA VAL A 123 -10.19 8.18 -7.02
C VAL A 123 -9.17 9.16 -6.47
N ILE A 124 -9.38 10.46 -6.69
CA ILE A 124 -8.52 11.51 -6.14
C ILE A 124 -8.75 11.57 -4.62
N VAL A 125 -7.65 11.62 -3.89
CA VAL A 125 -7.66 11.67 -2.43
C VAL A 125 -7.06 12.99 -1.95
N GLU A 126 -7.78 13.66 -1.06
CA GLU A 126 -7.29 14.90 -0.48
C GLU A 126 -6.06 14.68 0.40
N PRO A 127 -5.14 15.65 0.44
CA PRO A 127 -3.98 15.56 1.32
C PRO A 127 -4.37 15.46 2.79
N LEU A 128 -3.94 14.39 3.46
CA LEU A 128 -4.24 14.12 4.86
C LEU A 128 -3.06 14.51 5.76
N GLU A 129 -3.36 15.28 6.81
CA GLU A 129 -2.39 15.68 7.82
C GLU A 129 -1.84 14.45 8.59
N PRO A 130 -0.58 14.53 9.09
CA PRO A 130 -0.01 13.46 9.89
C PRO A 130 -0.81 13.21 11.17
N TYR A 131 -0.91 11.95 11.55
CA TYR A 131 -1.30 11.59 12.91
C TYR A 131 -0.11 11.84 13.85
N THR A 132 -0.04 13.03 14.43
CA THR A 132 0.92 13.28 15.50
C THR A 132 0.27 12.92 16.83
N ALA A 133 0.74 11.84 17.45
CA ALA A 133 0.51 11.57 18.86
C ALA A 133 1.32 12.58 19.68
N THR A 134 1.06 13.87 19.51
CA THR A 134 1.58 14.88 20.45
C THR A 134 0.90 14.60 21.78
N GLY A 135 1.70 14.26 22.79
CA GLY A 135 1.28 13.89 24.13
C GLY A 135 0.57 14.98 24.92
N GLN A 136 -0.34 15.68 24.31
CA GLN A 136 -1.42 16.37 24.98
C GLN A 136 -2.46 15.31 25.29
N SER A 137 -2.41 14.85 26.54
CA SER A 137 -3.43 14.06 27.20
C SER A 137 -4.80 14.73 27.02
N CYS A 138 -5.45 14.46 25.92
CA CYS A 138 -6.89 14.59 25.85
C CYS A 138 -7.46 13.38 26.56
N ALA A 139 -7.65 13.53 27.87
CA ALA A 139 -8.43 12.62 28.69
C ALA A 139 -9.90 12.74 28.26
N ALA A 140 -10.22 12.17 27.12
CA ALA A 140 -11.57 11.88 26.68
C ALA A 140 -11.51 10.76 25.65
N HIS A 141 -12.27 9.72 25.90
CA HIS A 141 -12.70 8.75 24.92
C HIS A 141 -13.66 9.45 23.91
N ASP A 142 -13.16 10.44 23.19
CA ASP A 142 -13.97 11.17 22.23
C ASP A 142 -13.67 10.66 20.83
N GLU A 143 -14.58 9.86 20.29
CA GLU A 143 -14.53 9.38 18.92
C GLU A 143 -14.41 10.52 17.90
N SER A 144 -14.78 11.76 18.30
CA SER A 144 -14.69 12.95 17.44
C SER A 144 -13.25 13.36 17.13
N ILE A 145 -12.29 13.16 18.05
CA ILE A 145 -10.88 13.51 17.82
C ILE A 145 -10.21 12.56 16.82
N ILE A 146 -10.58 11.29 16.85
CA ILE A 146 -10.11 10.29 15.87
C ILE A 146 -10.61 10.64 14.47
N CYS A 147 -11.78 11.28 14.38
CA CYS A 147 -12.38 11.67 13.10
C CYS A 147 -11.59 12.78 12.38
N PHE A 148 -10.93 13.70 13.11
CA PHE A 148 -10.15 14.79 12.49
C PHE A 148 -8.79 14.35 11.92
N MET A 149 -8.33 13.15 12.27
CA MET A 149 -7.02 12.62 11.86
C MET A 149 -7.12 11.40 10.94
N SER A 150 -8.31 11.14 10.44
CA SER A 150 -8.60 10.05 9.51
C SER A 150 -9.40 10.57 8.33
N LEU A 151 -9.31 9.88 7.20
CA LEU A 151 -10.01 10.21 5.98
C LEU A 151 -10.87 9.02 5.55
N ASP A 152 -12.12 9.30 5.21
CA ASP A 152 -13.03 8.31 4.62
C ASP A 152 -12.93 8.41 3.10
N ILE A 153 -12.49 7.34 2.45
CA ILE A 153 -12.38 7.25 0.99
C ILE A 153 -13.51 6.36 0.50
N ALA A 154 -14.42 6.94 -0.29
CA ALA A 154 -15.58 6.27 -0.82
C ALA A 154 -15.39 5.94 -2.31
N VAL A 155 -15.79 4.73 -2.71
CA VAL A 155 -15.77 4.27 -4.11
C VAL A 155 -17.11 3.62 -4.43
N GLU A 156 -17.77 4.09 -5.48
CA GLU A 156 -18.97 3.46 -6.00
C GLU A 156 -18.61 2.21 -6.81
N MET A 157 -19.27 1.11 -6.50
CA MET A 157 -19.04 -0.21 -7.08
C MET A 157 -20.35 -0.88 -7.47
N THR A 158 -20.29 -1.86 -8.36
CA THR A 158 -21.44 -2.67 -8.75
C THR A 158 -21.07 -4.15 -8.62
N SER A 159 -21.94 -4.91 -7.95
CA SER A 159 -21.76 -6.36 -7.84
C SER A 159 -21.94 -7.04 -9.19
N PRO A 160 -21.16 -8.07 -9.51
CA PRO A 160 -21.32 -8.88 -10.71
C PRO A 160 -22.70 -9.52 -10.83
N CYS A 161 -23.06 -9.92 -12.05
CA CYS A 161 -24.34 -10.59 -12.32
C CYS A 161 -24.38 -12.05 -11.84
N SER A 162 -23.23 -12.71 -11.73
CA SER A 162 -23.12 -14.11 -11.34
C SER A 162 -22.93 -14.25 -9.83
N PRO A 163 -23.60 -15.23 -9.18
CA PRO A 163 -23.32 -15.54 -7.78
C PRO A 163 -21.87 -16.01 -7.59
N GLY A 164 -21.24 -15.60 -6.48
CA GLY A 164 -19.85 -15.94 -6.17
C GLY A 164 -19.22 -15.00 -5.16
N ILE A 165 -17.98 -15.28 -4.80
CA ILE A 165 -17.17 -14.41 -3.95
C ILE A 165 -16.25 -13.61 -4.85
N TYR A 166 -16.24 -12.30 -4.67
CA TYR A 166 -15.46 -11.36 -5.47
C TYR A 166 -14.59 -10.49 -4.57
N GLU A 167 -13.34 -10.32 -4.98
CA GLU A 167 -12.34 -9.52 -4.29
C GLU A 167 -11.83 -8.43 -5.22
N SER A 168 -11.78 -7.19 -4.73
CA SER A 168 -11.21 -6.03 -5.42
C SER A 168 -10.18 -5.35 -4.53
N LYS A 169 -8.96 -5.17 -5.03
CA LYS A 169 -7.82 -4.63 -4.28
C LYS A 169 -7.45 -3.24 -4.76
N TRP A 170 -7.20 -2.36 -3.82
CA TRP A 170 -6.90 -0.97 -4.06
C TRP A 170 -5.65 -0.55 -3.31
N ARG A 171 -4.92 0.42 -3.85
CA ARG A 171 -3.71 0.93 -3.22
C ARG A 171 -3.53 2.43 -3.48
N MET A 172 -3.00 3.13 -2.48
CA MET A 172 -2.64 4.54 -2.63
C MET A 172 -1.42 4.71 -3.52
N SER A 173 -1.43 5.79 -4.32
CA SER A 173 -0.26 6.21 -5.10
C SER A 173 -0.10 7.72 -5.07
N THR A 174 1.14 8.19 -5.21
CA THR A 174 1.46 9.60 -5.38
C THR A 174 1.08 10.08 -6.79
N ALA A 175 1.09 11.39 -7.00
CA ALA A 175 0.91 11.99 -8.35
C ALA A 175 1.95 11.49 -9.37
N THR A 176 3.13 11.08 -8.91
CA THR A 176 4.20 10.50 -9.74
C THR A 176 4.00 9.01 -10.05
N GLY A 177 2.97 8.38 -9.49
CA GLY A 177 2.61 6.98 -9.74
C GLY A 177 3.26 5.97 -8.79
N ASN A 178 4.03 6.41 -7.80
CA ASN A 178 4.63 5.52 -6.81
C ASN A 178 3.57 5.06 -5.81
N PHE A 179 3.42 3.76 -5.64
CA PHE A 179 2.53 3.18 -4.64
C PHE A 179 3.08 3.34 -3.24
N PHE A 180 2.19 3.61 -2.28
CA PHE A 180 2.54 3.72 -0.86
C PHE A 180 1.42 3.17 0.04
N GLY A 181 1.74 2.98 1.30
CA GLY A 181 0.80 2.51 2.31
C GLY A 181 0.34 1.06 2.13
N GLU A 182 -0.61 0.67 2.96
CA GLU A 182 -1.20 -0.67 2.94
C GLU A 182 -2.09 -0.87 1.72
N GLN A 183 -2.23 -2.11 1.28
CA GLN A 183 -3.24 -2.50 0.31
C GLN A 183 -4.57 -2.66 1.05
N ILE A 184 -5.62 -2.03 0.53
CA ILE A 184 -6.99 -2.18 1.03
C ILE A 184 -7.82 -2.95 0.02
N TRP A 185 -8.87 -3.61 0.48
CA TRP A 185 -9.70 -4.45 -0.36
C TRP A 185 -11.17 -4.38 0.02
N VAL A 186 -11.98 -4.88 -0.85
CA VAL A 186 -13.37 -5.23 -0.61
C VAL A 186 -13.60 -6.67 -1.03
N ILE A 187 -14.21 -7.46 -0.17
CA ILE A 187 -14.65 -8.82 -0.46
C ILE A 187 -16.16 -8.84 -0.28
N ILE A 188 -16.88 -9.28 -1.31
CA ILE A 188 -18.34 -9.41 -1.30
C ILE A 188 -18.75 -10.84 -1.68
N SER A 189 -19.86 -11.31 -1.10
CA SER A 189 -20.57 -12.50 -1.55
C SER A 189 -21.76 -12.08 -2.39
N VAL A 190 -21.78 -12.45 -3.66
CA VAL A 190 -22.94 -12.18 -4.53
C VAL A 190 -23.88 -13.35 -4.46
N GLU A 191 -25.09 -13.11 -3.95
CA GLU A 191 -26.12 -14.12 -3.77
C GLU A 191 -27.48 -13.58 -4.21
N VAL A 192 -28.30 -14.43 -4.84
CA VAL A 192 -29.64 -14.03 -5.32
C VAL A 192 -30.55 -13.53 -4.18
N ALA A 193 -30.33 -14.02 -2.96
CA ALA A 193 -31.03 -13.61 -1.75
C ALA A 193 -30.22 -12.61 -0.89
N GLY A 194 -29.14 -12.04 -1.42
CA GLY A 194 -28.27 -11.12 -0.70
C GLY A 194 -29.02 -9.88 -0.20
N THR A 195 -28.68 -9.45 1.02
CA THR A 195 -29.23 -8.26 1.66
C THR A 195 -28.12 -7.25 1.84
N MET A 196 -28.32 -6.03 1.32
CA MET A 196 -27.41 -4.92 1.61
C MET A 196 -27.62 -4.44 3.06
N ALA A 197 -26.57 -3.92 3.66
CA ALA A 197 -26.68 -3.29 4.97
C ALA A 197 -27.80 -2.23 4.97
N ILE A 198 -28.64 -2.25 6.00
CA ILE A 198 -29.82 -1.40 6.13
C ILE A 198 -29.48 0.10 6.00
N THR A 199 -28.30 0.48 6.49
CA THR A 199 -27.78 1.86 6.41
C THR A 199 -27.63 2.38 4.98
N GLN A 200 -27.20 1.54 4.03
CA GLN A 200 -27.06 1.94 2.63
C GLN A 200 -28.41 1.95 1.90
N GLN A 201 -29.32 1.08 2.27
CA GLN A 201 -30.67 1.09 1.72
C GLN A 201 -31.43 2.36 2.13
N MET A 202 -31.26 2.79 3.38
CA MET A 202 -31.90 4.01 3.89
C MET A 202 -31.32 5.28 3.27
N SER A 203 -30.03 5.39 3.08
CA SER A 203 -29.41 6.57 2.44
C SER A 203 -29.84 6.73 0.97
N LYS A 204 -30.03 5.63 0.25
CA LYS A 204 -30.58 5.67 -1.12
C LYS A 204 -32.04 6.12 -1.18
N LEU A 205 -32.85 5.77 -0.19
CA LEU A 205 -34.24 6.20 -0.08
C LEU A 205 -34.37 7.70 0.23
N ASP A 206 -33.48 8.23 1.04
CA ASP A 206 -33.39 9.66 1.37
C ASP A 206 -32.98 10.50 0.15
N GLU A 207 -32.06 10.02 -0.69
CA GLU A 207 -31.63 10.67 -1.94
C GLU A 207 -32.78 10.70 -3.00
N LEU A 208 -33.62 9.66 -3.01
CA LEU A 208 -34.76 9.58 -3.92
C LEU A 208 -35.97 10.38 -3.44
N GLY A 209 -35.91 11.08 -2.31
CA GLY A 209 -36.96 11.98 -1.81
C GLY A 209 -38.25 11.27 -1.37
N MET A 210 -38.19 9.95 -1.15
CA MET A 210 -39.32 9.20 -0.58
C MET A 210 -39.36 9.39 0.94
N LYS A 211 -39.96 10.50 1.36
CA LYS A 211 -40.35 10.67 2.78
C LYS A 211 -41.66 9.92 2.99
N TYR A 212 -41.65 9.02 3.95
CA TYR A 212 -42.90 8.44 4.52
C TYR A 212 -43.53 9.42 5.47
#